data_ef0b08475548e0efa19da7706997bd9f
#
_entry.id   ef0b08475548e0efa19da7706997bd9f
#
_cell.length_a   1.000
_cell.length_b   1.000
_cell.length_c   1.000
_cell.angle_alpha   90.00
_cell.angle_beta   90.00
_cell.angle_gamma   90.00
#
_symmetry.space_group_name_H-M   'P 1'
#
loop_
_entity.id
_entity.type
_entity.pdbx_description
1 polymer ?
#
loop_
_entity_poly.entity_id
_entity_poly.type
_entity_poly.pdbx_seq_one_letter_code
_entity_poly.pdbx_strand_id
1 'polypeptide(L)'
;MNNIDLLKTITNYKKIKNPAYPAQESLLIHLYIRVNDKIQSIIENELSEYRINTSTFMVLVSLYMSDDYCQSPSDIYKELQFSKTNITHIIDKLEKKNIAKRINNKNDRRSKSICLTPDGVTLAQKLINTQNVMLKKIWSGLSDDEMKTFELANKKLLSNLNVN
;
A
#
# COMPACT_ATOMS: atom_id res chain seq x y z
N MET A 1 -16.53 9.75 -25.61
CA MET A 1 -16.64 8.30 -25.29
C MET A 1 -15.82 8.06 -24.05
N ASN A 2 -16.44 7.58 -22.98
CA ASN A 2 -15.72 7.30 -21.72
C ASN A 2 -14.68 6.18 -21.98
N ASN A 3 -13.55 6.25 -21.31
CA ASN A 3 -12.45 5.27 -21.48
C ASN A 3 -12.88 3.82 -21.16
N ILE A 4 -13.93 3.63 -20.35
CA ILE A 4 -14.55 2.33 -20.03
C ILE A 4 -15.37 1.84 -21.22
N ASP A 5 -16.10 2.73 -21.91
CA ASP A 5 -16.91 2.35 -23.08
C ASP A 5 -16.01 1.88 -24.23
N LEU A 6 -14.86 2.51 -24.40
CA LEU A 6 -13.85 2.06 -25.37
C LEU A 6 -13.34 0.66 -25.07
N LEU A 7 -13.05 0.33 -23.80
CA LEU A 7 -12.62 -1.00 -23.40
C LEU A 7 -13.71 -2.05 -23.69
N LYS A 8 -14.97 -1.75 -23.34
CA LYS A 8 -16.10 -2.63 -23.63
C LYS A 8 -16.24 -2.84 -25.15
N THR A 9 -16.11 -1.80 -25.95
CA THR A 9 -16.16 -1.90 -27.41
C THR A 9 -15.07 -2.80 -27.96
N ILE A 10 -13.82 -2.62 -27.49
CA ILE A 10 -12.67 -3.44 -27.92
C ILE A 10 -12.85 -4.92 -27.53
N THR A 11 -13.27 -5.20 -26.29
CA THR A 11 -13.45 -6.57 -25.82
C THR A 11 -14.60 -7.27 -26.56
N ASN A 12 -15.69 -6.56 -26.82
CA ASN A 12 -16.82 -7.08 -27.61
C ASN A 12 -16.42 -7.35 -29.06
N TYR A 13 -15.65 -6.46 -29.70
CA TYR A 13 -15.15 -6.67 -31.05
C TYR A 13 -14.27 -7.93 -31.14
N LYS A 14 -13.35 -8.11 -30.16
CA LYS A 14 -12.53 -9.34 -30.07
C LYS A 14 -13.37 -10.59 -29.93
N LYS A 15 -14.46 -10.56 -29.15
CA LYS A 15 -15.38 -11.67 -28.96
C LYS A 15 -16.15 -11.99 -30.27
N ILE A 16 -16.53 -10.96 -31.05
CA ILE A 16 -17.16 -11.16 -32.37
C ILE A 16 -16.19 -11.88 -33.32
N LYS A 17 -14.90 -11.50 -33.30
CA LYS A 17 -13.85 -12.12 -34.16
C LYS A 17 -13.45 -13.52 -33.69
N ASN A 18 -13.49 -13.77 -32.39
CA ASN A 18 -13.18 -15.05 -31.77
C ASN A 18 -14.21 -15.34 -30.66
N PRO A 19 -15.24 -16.18 -30.92
CA PRO A 19 -16.27 -16.51 -29.94
C PRO A 19 -15.74 -17.11 -28.64
N ALA A 20 -14.56 -17.77 -28.66
CA ALA A 20 -13.91 -18.31 -27.46
C ALA A 20 -13.13 -17.25 -26.64
N TYR A 21 -13.07 -15.99 -27.11
CA TYR A 21 -12.36 -14.93 -26.40
C TYR A 21 -13.01 -14.61 -25.05
N PRO A 22 -12.26 -14.65 -23.94
CA PRO A 22 -12.77 -14.41 -22.58
C PRO A 22 -13.00 -12.91 -22.35
N ALA A 23 -14.05 -12.35 -22.96
CA ALA A 23 -14.27 -10.90 -23.02
C ALA A 23 -14.55 -10.29 -21.63
N GLN A 24 -15.28 -11.01 -20.77
CA GLN A 24 -15.59 -10.56 -19.42
C GLN A 24 -14.35 -10.52 -18.54
N GLU A 25 -13.56 -11.59 -18.58
CA GLU A 25 -12.31 -11.74 -17.81
C GLU A 25 -11.29 -10.69 -18.26
N SER A 26 -11.18 -10.46 -19.55
CA SER A 26 -10.33 -9.42 -20.13
C SER A 26 -10.77 -8.01 -19.67
N LEU A 27 -12.08 -7.73 -19.68
CA LEU A 27 -12.59 -6.45 -19.19
C LEU A 27 -12.27 -6.25 -17.70
N LEU A 28 -12.50 -7.27 -16.88
CA LEU A 28 -12.22 -7.21 -15.44
C LEU A 28 -10.74 -6.95 -15.14
N ILE A 29 -9.82 -7.62 -15.82
CA ILE A 29 -8.37 -7.36 -15.68
C ILE A 29 -8.03 -5.91 -16.04
N HIS A 30 -8.55 -5.39 -17.15
CA HIS A 30 -8.28 -4.01 -17.53
C HIS A 30 -8.85 -2.99 -16.54
N LEU A 31 -10.04 -3.24 -16.00
CA LEU A 31 -10.64 -2.40 -14.96
C LEU A 31 -9.82 -2.45 -13.68
N TYR A 32 -9.41 -3.65 -13.25
CA TYR A 32 -8.61 -3.84 -12.05
C TYR A 32 -7.28 -3.09 -12.11
N ILE A 33 -6.54 -3.22 -13.22
CA ILE A 33 -5.28 -2.50 -13.44
C ILE A 33 -5.50 -0.98 -13.36
N ARG A 34 -6.51 -0.46 -14.04
CA ARG A 34 -6.80 1.00 -14.03
C ARG A 34 -7.18 1.54 -12.67
N VAL A 35 -8.00 0.80 -11.94
CA VAL A 35 -8.38 1.18 -10.56
C VAL A 35 -7.13 1.19 -9.69
N ASN A 36 -6.30 0.15 -9.76
CA ASN A 36 -5.05 0.07 -9.02
C ASN A 36 -4.13 1.25 -9.34
N ASP A 37 -3.86 1.52 -10.62
CA ASP A 37 -2.99 2.63 -11.05
C ASP A 37 -3.51 3.98 -10.54
N LYS A 38 -4.83 4.18 -10.58
CA LYS A 38 -5.45 5.42 -10.08
C LYS A 38 -5.31 5.56 -8.58
N ILE A 39 -5.54 4.49 -7.82
CA ILE A 39 -5.37 4.47 -6.36
C ILE A 39 -3.91 4.74 -6.01
N GLN A 40 -2.95 4.06 -6.64
CA GLN A 40 -1.53 4.29 -6.43
C GLN A 40 -1.13 5.75 -6.69
N SER A 41 -1.59 6.32 -7.81
CA SER A 41 -1.34 7.73 -8.14
C SER A 41 -1.90 8.69 -7.07
N ILE A 42 -3.08 8.42 -6.51
CA ILE A 42 -3.67 9.23 -5.44
C ILE A 42 -2.81 9.15 -4.17
N ILE A 43 -2.37 7.93 -3.78
CA ILE A 43 -1.53 7.71 -2.61
C ILE A 43 -0.18 8.42 -2.77
N GLU A 44 0.47 8.25 -3.92
CA GLU A 44 1.77 8.86 -4.20
C GLU A 44 1.71 10.40 -4.21
N ASN A 45 0.67 10.98 -4.80
CA ASN A 45 0.47 12.42 -4.80
C ASN A 45 0.32 12.97 -3.39
N GLU A 46 -0.48 12.32 -2.53
CA GLU A 46 -0.69 12.72 -1.14
C GLU A 46 0.62 12.65 -0.33
N LEU A 47 1.38 11.56 -0.48
CA LEU A 47 2.64 11.37 0.22
C LEU A 47 3.75 12.30 -0.28
N SER A 48 3.68 12.72 -1.54
CA SER A 48 4.69 13.60 -2.16
C SER A 48 4.76 14.98 -1.50
N GLU A 49 3.65 15.49 -0.97
CA GLU A 49 3.60 16.74 -0.20
C GLU A 49 4.52 16.69 1.04
N TYR A 50 4.72 15.49 1.59
CA TYR A 50 5.61 15.23 2.73
C TYR A 50 7.01 14.77 2.31
N ARG A 51 7.30 14.70 1.00
CA ARG A 51 8.54 14.15 0.43
C ARG A 51 8.83 12.73 0.93
N ILE A 52 7.78 11.92 0.99
CA ILE A 52 7.78 10.53 1.43
C ILE A 52 7.16 9.68 0.33
N ASN A 53 7.70 8.50 0.09
CA ASN A 53 7.09 7.48 -0.78
C ASN A 53 6.32 6.44 0.04
N THR A 54 5.54 5.60 -0.64
CA THR A 54 4.72 4.55 -0.02
C THR A 54 5.52 3.62 0.89
N SER A 55 6.73 3.19 0.47
CA SER A 55 7.56 2.31 1.30
C SER A 55 8.01 2.98 2.60
N THR A 56 8.38 4.26 2.55
CA THR A 56 8.75 5.02 3.75
C THR A 56 7.53 5.23 4.66
N PHE A 57 6.36 5.48 4.08
CA PHE A 57 5.11 5.58 4.83
C PHE A 57 4.79 4.27 5.56
N MET A 58 4.91 3.11 4.89
CA MET A 58 4.68 1.80 5.52
C MET A 58 5.62 1.56 6.71
N VAL A 59 6.90 1.94 6.60
CA VAL A 59 7.84 1.84 7.74
C VAL A 59 7.44 2.76 8.88
N LEU A 60 7.00 3.99 8.61
CA LEU A 60 6.51 4.92 9.64
C LEU A 60 5.27 4.35 10.35
N VAL A 61 4.32 3.78 9.61
CA VAL A 61 3.11 3.16 10.18
C VAL A 61 3.48 1.94 11.04
N SER A 62 4.35 1.04 10.56
CA SER A 62 4.82 -0.13 11.31
C SER A 62 5.45 0.29 12.63
N LEU A 63 6.33 1.28 12.63
CA LEU A 63 6.93 1.83 13.86
C LEU A 63 5.88 2.49 14.78
N TYR A 64 4.95 3.25 14.21
CA TYR A 64 3.91 3.95 14.98
C TYR A 64 2.96 2.97 15.68
N MET A 65 2.69 1.82 15.08
CA MET A 65 1.80 0.78 15.61
C MET A 65 2.49 -0.17 16.59
N SER A 66 3.82 -0.11 16.71
CA SER A 66 4.59 -0.95 17.63
C SER A 66 4.68 -0.35 19.03
N ASP A 67 4.96 -1.19 20.03
CA ASP A 67 5.13 -0.78 21.41
C ASP A 67 6.26 0.26 21.53
N ASP A 68 5.99 1.32 22.30
CA ASP A 68 6.92 2.43 22.50
C ASP A 68 7.42 3.07 21.20
N TYR A 69 6.67 2.87 20.08
CA TYR A 69 7.06 3.33 18.73
C TYR A 69 8.42 2.78 18.28
N CYS A 70 8.79 1.59 18.72
CA CYS A 70 10.09 0.98 18.51
C CYS A 70 9.95 -0.44 17.95
N GLN A 71 10.81 -0.78 16.98
CA GLN A 71 10.84 -2.11 16.39
C GLN A 71 12.24 -2.51 15.95
N SER A 72 12.57 -3.80 15.96
CA SER A 72 13.84 -4.24 15.38
C SER A 72 13.81 -4.17 13.85
N PRO A 73 14.93 -3.88 13.16
CA PRO A 73 14.97 -3.95 11.70
C PRO A 73 14.51 -5.31 11.15
N SER A 74 14.77 -6.39 11.90
CA SER A 74 14.38 -7.75 11.51
C SER A 74 12.87 -7.93 11.48
N ASP A 75 12.17 -7.32 12.40
CA ASP A 75 10.72 -7.44 12.45
C ASP A 75 10.06 -6.56 11.39
N ILE A 76 10.59 -5.35 11.17
CA ILE A 76 10.11 -4.45 10.10
C ILE A 76 10.17 -5.15 8.72
N TYR A 77 11.31 -5.78 8.35
CA TYR A 77 11.38 -6.42 7.02
C TYR A 77 10.58 -7.71 6.93
N LYS A 78 10.35 -8.44 8.02
CA LYS A 78 9.43 -9.59 8.04
C LYS A 78 8.00 -9.16 7.86
N GLU A 79 7.56 -8.14 8.60
CA GLU A 79 6.21 -7.59 8.56
C GLU A 79 5.89 -7.02 7.18
N LEU A 80 6.77 -6.16 6.66
CA LEU A 80 6.54 -5.46 5.38
C LEU A 80 6.97 -6.25 4.15
N GLN A 81 7.64 -7.39 4.32
CA GLN A 81 8.22 -8.20 3.24
C GLN A 81 9.17 -7.42 2.32
N PHE A 82 9.83 -6.41 2.88
CA PHE A 82 10.83 -5.62 2.17
C PHE A 82 12.22 -6.24 2.29
N SER A 83 13.09 -5.97 1.31
CA SER A 83 14.49 -6.37 1.41
C SER A 83 15.21 -5.61 2.53
N LYS A 84 16.20 -6.25 3.16
CA LYS A 84 17.04 -5.62 4.20
C LYS A 84 17.67 -4.32 3.71
N THR A 85 18.13 -4.29 2.47
CA THR A 85 18.75 -3.10 1.86
C THR A 85 17.75 -1.95 1.75
N ASN A 86 16.51 -2.22 1.34
CA ASN A 86 15.47 -1.21 1.25
C ASN A 86 15.15 -0.62 2.63
N ILE A 87 14.95 -1.47 3.65
CA ILE A 87 14.69 -1.01 5.03
C ILE A 87 15.85 -0.17 5.56
N THR A 88 17.10 -0.63 5.39
CA THR A 88 18.29 0.13 5.82
C THR A 88 18.30 1.52 5.18
N HIS A 89 18.06 1.61 3.87
CA HIS A 89 18.05 2.89 3.17
C HIS A 89 16.93 3.83 3.64
N ILE A 90 15.74 3.27 3.93
CA ILE A 90 14.60 4.04 4.48
C ILE A 90 14.95 4.57 5.87
N ILE A 91 15.48 3.70 6.75
CA ILE A 91 15.87 4.09 8.11
C ILE A 91 16.94 5.19 8.09
N ASP A 92 17.96 5.06 7.25
CA ASP A 92 19.02 6.07 7.11
C ASP A 92 18.46 7.43 6.67
N LYS A 93 17.45 7.44 5.78
CA LYS A 93 16.76 8.67 5.38
C LYS A 93 15.94 9.26 6.53
N LEU A 94 15.25 8.43 7.31
CA LEU A 94 14.45 8.88 8.46
C LEU A 94 15.34 9.43 9.56
N GLU A 95 16.50 8.81 9.82
CA GLU A 95 17.49 9.33 10.78
C GLU A 95 18.06 10.69 10.35
N LYS A 96 18.45 10.83 9.07
CA LYS A 96 18.91 12.11 8.52
C LYS A 96 17.89 13.24 8.67
N LYS A 97 16.60 12.92 8.68
CA LYS A 97 15.50 13.86 8.87
C LYS A 97 15.09 14.02 10.34
N ASN A 98 15.77 13.36 11.27
CA ASN A 98 15.41 13.32 12.69
C ASN A 98 13.99 12.79 12.97
N ILE A 99 13.47 11.93 12.12
CA ILE A 99 12.15 11.29 12.24
C ILE A 99 12.25 9.97 13.00
N ALA A 100 13.35 9.25 12.86
CA ALA A 100 13.64 8.02 13.60
C ALA A 100 15.07 8.06 14.14
N LYS A 101 15.38 7.16 15.08
CA LYS A 101 16.72 6.97 15.66
C LYS A 101 16.98 5.51 15.94
N ARG A 102 18.24 5.09 15.83
CA ARG A 102 18.69 3.77 16.28
C ARG A 102 19.02 3.82 17.77
N ILE A 103 18.47 2.90 18.54
CA ILE A 103 18.72 2.75 19.97
C ILE A 103 19.30 1.37 20.22
N ASN A 104 20.34 1.28 21.06
CA ASN A 104 20.85 -0.02 21.50
C ASN A 104 19.83 -0.66 22.43
N ASN A 105 19.50 -1.93 22.19
CA ASN A 105 18.59 -2.66 23.04
C ASN A 105 19.20 -2.86 24.44
N LYS A 106 18.49 -2.53 25.50
CA LYS A 106 19.00 -2.64 26.87
C LYS A 106 19.37 -4.08 27.26
N ASN A 107 18.65 -5.06 26.68
CA ASN A 107 18.79 -6.48 27.01
C ASN A 107 19.77 -7.22 26.05
N ASP A 108 20.11 -6.65 24.91
CA ASP A 108 21.07 -7.19 23.96
C ASP A 108 21.78 -6.05 23.23
N ARG A 109 23.02 -5.77 23.67
CA ARG A 109 23.88 -4.72 23.08
C ARG A 109 24.22 -4.96 21.60
N ARG A 110 23.98 -6.17 21.07
CA ARG A 110 24.24 -6.51 19.67
C ARG A 110 23.04 -6.19 18.78
N SER A 111 21.84 -6.03 19.36
CA SER A 111 20.63 -5.69 18.64
C SER A 111 20.32 -4.19 18.77
N LYS A 112 19.93 -3.58 17.64
CA LYS A 112 19.49 -2.19 17.60
C LYS A 112 17.99 -2.16 17.30
N SER A 113 17.25 -1.34 18.03
CA SER A 113 15.87 -1.02 17.69
C SER A 113 15.81 0.32 16.98
N ILE A 114 14.85 0.45 16.07
CA ILE A 114 14.51 1.70 15.42
C ILE A 114 13.30 2.28 16.13
N CYS A 115 13.42 3.50 16.61
CA CYS A 115 12.33 4.18 17.31
C CYS A 115 12.01 5.50 16.62
N LEU A 116 10.73 5.85 16.59
CA LEU A 116 10.32 7.19 16.17
C LEU A 116 10.80 8.22 17.20
N THR A 117 11.17 9.39 16.72
CA THR A 117 11.33 10.58 17.56
C THR A 117 9.95 11.20 17.84
N PRO A 118 9.82 12.17 18.76
CA PRO A 118 8.55 12.92 18.93
C PRO A 118 8.03 13.54 17.62
N ASP A 119 8.95 14.08 16.79
CA ASP A 119 8.61 14.61 15.46
C ASP A 119 8.15 13.49 14.52
N GLY A 120 8.76 12.30 14.63
CA GLY A 120 8.38 11.12 13.88
C GLY A 120 6.98 10.61 14.24
N VAL A 121 6.65 10.57 15.52
CA VAL A 121 5.31 10.22 16.00
C VAL A 121 4.26 11.21 15.48
N THR A 122 4.54 12.51 15.58
CA THR A 122 3.65 13.55 15.07
C THR A 122 3.44 13.44 13.56
N LEU A 123 4.51 13.20 12.81
CA LEU A 123 4.43 13.02 11.36
C LEU A 123 3.63 11.76 11.00
N ALA A 124 3.92 10.62 11.63
CA ALA A 124 3.22 9.36 11.38
C ALA A 124 1.71 9.50 11.64
N GLN A 125 1.33 10.09 12.77
CA GLN A 125 -0.07 10.33 13.12
C GLN A 125 -0.77 11.22 12.08
N LYS A 126 -0.11 12.30 11.64
CA LYS A 126 -0.65 13.18 10.60
C LYS A 126 -0.88 12.43 9.29
N LEU A 127 0.11 11.66 8.84
CA LEU A 127 0.02 10.86 7.61
C LEU A 127 -1.09 9.81 7.68
N ILE A 128 -1.24 9.12 8.82
CA ILE A 128 -2.32 8.14 9.05
C ILE A 128 -3.69 8.82 8.96
N ASN A 129 -3.86 9.99 9.59
CA ASN A 129 -5.10 10.74 9.54
C ASN A 129 -5.45 11.18 8.10
N THR A 130 -4.47 11.67 7.36
CA THR A 130 -4.62 12.03 5.95
C THR A 130 -5.03 10.81 5.11
N GLN A 131 -4.36 9.67 5.31
CA GLN A 131 -4.69 8.42 4.64
C GLN A 131 -6.13 7.96 4.96
N ASN A 132 -6.56 8.06 6.21
CA ASN A 132 -7.92 7.68 6.60
C ASN A 132 -8.99 8.49 5.86
N VAL A 133 -8.78 9.78 5.68
CA VAL A 133 -9.68 10.66 4.90
C VAL A 133 -9.69 10.25 3.43
N MET A 134 -8.51 10.01 2.87
CA MET A 134 -8.35 9.59 1.49
C MET A 134 -9.02 8.24 1.22
N LEU A 135 -8.83 7.24 2.09
CA LEU A 135 -9.46 5.92 1.96
C LEU A 135 -10.98 6.03 1.98
N LYS A 136 -11.56 6.79 2.92
CA LYS A 136 -13.01 7.04 2.95
C LYS A 136 -13.50 7.65 1.64
N LYS A 137 -12.75 8.60 1.07
CA LYS A 137 -13.11 9.25 -0.21
C LYS A 137 -13.02 8.27 -1.39
N ILE A 138 -12.01 7.42 -1.45
CA ILE A 138 -11.86 6.42 -2.53
C ILE A 138 -13.06 5.46 -2.54
N TRP A 139 -13.49 5.00 -1.37
CA TRP A 139 -14.53 3.98 -1.24
C TRP A 139 -15.94 4.55 -1.10
N SER A 140 -16.14 5.87 -1.00
CA SER A 140 -17.43 6.52 -0.76
C SER A 140 -18.49 6.29 -1.86
N GLY A 141 -18.08 5.80 -3.03
CA GLY A 141 -18.99 5.47 -4.13
C GLY A 141 -19.61 4.07 -4.07
N LEU A 142 -19.19 3.23 -3.09
CA LEU A 142 -19.68 1.88 -2.90
C LEU A 142 -20.50 1.77 -1.62
N SER A 143 -21.61 1.01 -1.69
CA SER A 143 -22.36 0.59 -0.51
C SER A 143 -21.59 -0.45 0.30
N ASP A 144 -21.99 -0.67 1.56
CA ASP A 144 -21.37 -1.68 2.44
C ASP A 144 -21.44 -3.10 1.84
N ASP A 145 -22.51 -3.44 1.15
CA ASP A 145 -22.70 -4.75 0.53
C ASP A 145 -21.83 -4.92 -0.72
N GLU A 146 -21.63 -3.85 -1.50
CA GLU A 146 -20.70 -3.85 -2.63
C GLU A 146 -19.26 -3.97 -2.13
N MET A 147 -18.87 -3.29 -1.05
CA MET A 147 -17.55 -3.43 -0.43
C MET A 147 -17.30 -4.85 0.06
N LYS A 148 -18.26 -5.48 0.76
CA LYS A 148 -18.15 -6.88 1.19
C LYS A 148 -18.01 -7.85 0.02
N THR A 149 -18.81 -7.63 -1.03
CA THR A 149 -18.76 -8.45 -2.25
C THR A 149 -17.39 -8.32 -2.94
N PHE A 150 -16.88 -7.10 -3.04
CA PHE A 150 -15.58 -6.81 -3.62
C PHE A 150 -14.45 -7.45 -2.80
N GLU A 151 -14.49 -7.36 -1.47
CA GLU A 151 -13.53 -8.00 -0.57
C GLU A 151 -13.53 -9.53 -0.78
N LEU A 152 -14.69 -10.16 -0.79
CA LEU A 152 -14.82 -11.61 -0.98
C LEU A 152 -14.29 -12.06 -2.35
N ALA A 153 -14.61 -11.30 -3.42
CA ALA A 153 -14.12 -11.59 -4.76
C ALA A 153 -12.59 -11.50 -4.84
N ASN A 154 -11.99 -10.46 -4.25
CA ASN A 154 -10.53 -10.30 -4.21
C ASN A 154 -9.84 -11.40 -3.41
N LYS A 155 -10.39 -11.82 -2.25
CA LYS A 155 -9.86 -12.94 -1.46
C LYS A 155 -9.83 -14.23 -2.27
N LYS A 156 -10.92 -14.55 -2.99
CA LYS A 156 -10.98 -15.73 -3.87
C LYS A 156 -9.97 -15.65 -5.02
N LEU A 157 -9.86 -14.47 -5.64
CA LEU A 157 -8.90 -14.26 -6.73
C LEU A 157 -7.46 -14.43 -6.26
N LEU A 158 -7.08 -13.84 -5.12
CA LEU A 158 -5.75 -14.00 -4.52
C LEU A 158 -5.45 -15.47 -4.18
N SER A 159 -6.42 -16.19 -3.62
CA SER A 159 -6.27 -17.62 -3.35
C SER A 159 -5.98 -18.42 -4.62
N ASN A 160 -6.70 -18.14 -5.72
CA ASN A 160 -6.47 -18.82 -7.00
C ASN A 160 -5.10 -18.48 -7.62
N LEU A 161 -4.59 -17.26 -7.41
CA LEU A 161 -3.29 -16.83 -7.95
C LEU A 161 -2.10 -17.38 -7.16
N ASN A 162 -2.30 -17.77 -5.88
CA ASN A 162 -1.24 -18.31 -5.00
C ASN A 162 -1.10 -19.84 -5.06
N VAL A 163 -1.88 -20.53 -5.90
CA VAL A 163 -1.90 -22.00 -6.03
C VAL A 163 -0.88 -22.52 -7.07
N ASN A 164 0.07 -21.68 -7.52
CA ASN A 164 1.14 -22.10 -8.45
C ASN A 164 2.50 -22.21 -7.75
#